data_ea6121b4691ca135ef28416be9f24ffd
#
_entry.id   ea6121b4691ca135ef28416be9f24ffd
#
_cell.length_a   1.000
_cell.length_b   1.000
_cell.length_c   1.000
_cell.angle_alpha   90.00
_cell.angle_beta   90.00
_cell.angle_gamma   90.00
#
_symmetry.space_group_name_H-M   'P 1'
#
loop_
_entity.id
_entity.type
_entity.pdbx_description
1 polymer ?
#
loop_
_entity_poly.entity_id
_entity_poly.type
_entity_poly.pdbx_seq_one_letter_code
_entity_poly.pdbx_strand_id
1 'polypeptide(L)'
;QEEEGKQYPKFLISLGIFIIIPALTFIVGGVDLSWSFPVIKQLAKTSFTYEGGVGIPPELIALTLALTLYTATFIAENVRAGIQGVGKGQKEAAASIGLTPSQVLKLVIMPQALRIIIPPTTNQYLNLTKNSSLAAAIAYPDLVLVFAGTAMMQTGRAIEIVAITMATYL
;
A
#
# COMPACT_ATOMS: atom_id res chain seq x y z
N GLN A 1 43.57 9.87 7.50
CA GLN A 1 42.81 10.40 6.35
C GLN A 1 41.40 9.79 6.44
N GLU A 2 40.49 10.53 7.08
CA GLU A 2 39.07 10.18 7.13
C GLU A 2 38.48 10.59 5.79
N GLU A 3 38.03 9.61 5.01
CA GLU A 3 37.20 9.86 3.85
C GLU A 3 35.82 10.36 4.35
N GLU A 4 35.57 11.64 4.19
CA GLU A 4 34.22 12.23 4.34
C GLU A 4 33.29 11.57 3.34
N GLY A 5 32.61 10.51 3.79
CA GLY A 5 31.54 9.84 3.04
C GLY A 5 30.38 10.80 2.86
N LYS A 6 30.26 11.44 1.69
CA LYS A 6 29.07 12.19 1.28
C LYS A 6 27.85 11.29 1.46
N GLN A 7 27.09 11.50 2.53
CA GLN A 7 25.81 10.81 2.74
C GLN A 7 24.80 11.39 1.75
N TYR A 8 24.64 10.72 0.62
CA TYR A 8 23.55 11.02 -0.30
C TYR A 8 22.23 10.78 0.43
N PRO A 9 21.25 11.68 0.28
CA PRO A 9 19.93 11.52 0.92
C PRO A 9 19.20 10.33 0.30
N LYS A 10 19.44 9.15 0.86
CA LYS A 10 18.88 7.87 0.38
C LYS A 10 17.36 7.93 0.19
N PHE A 11 16.68 8.68 1.06
CA PHE A 11 15.24 8.91 0.96
C PHE A 11 14.83 9.67 -0.30
N LEU A 12 15.56 10.74 -0.66
CA LEU A 12 15.28 11.52 -1.87
C LEU A 12 15.57 10.73 -3.15
N ILE A 13 16.63 9.91 -3.13
CA ILE A 13 16.97 9.03 -4.26
C ILE A 13 15.89 7.96 -4.44
N SER A 14 15.46 7.31 -3.34
CA SER A 14 14.38 6.31 -3.36
C SER A 14 13.05 6.91 -3.84
N LEU A 15 12.69 8.09 -3.33
CA LEU A 15 11.50 8.81 -3.76
C LEU A 15 11.58 9.21 -5.23
N GLY A 16 12.76 9.66 -5.68
CA GLY A 16 13.01 10.00 -7.08
C GLY A 16 12.82 8.79 -8.00
N ILE A 17 13.38 7.65 -7.67
CA ILE A 17 13.20 6.41 -8.44
C ILE A 17 11.73 5.99 -8.48
N PHE A 18 11.02 6.08 -7.36
CA PHE A 18 9.60 5.74 -7.25
C PHE A 18 8.69 6.63 -8.10
N ILE A 19 9.08 7.88 -8.34
CA ILE A 19 8.32 8.83 -9.18
C ILE A 19 8.78 8.76 -10.64
N ILE A 20 10.08 8.68 -10.89
CA ILE A 20 10.66 8.76 -12.24
C ILE A 20 10.31 7.51 -13.07
N ILE A 21 10.34 6.32 -12.48
CA ILE A 21 10.05 5.09 -13.24
C ILE A 21 8.61 5.07 -13.76
N PRO A 22 7.55 5.32 -12.94
CA PRO A 22 6.19 5.43 -13.45
C PRO A 22 6.00 6.58 -14.43
N ALA A 23 6.64 7.74 -14.19
CA ALA A 23 6.54 8.88 -15.10
C ALA A 23 7.18 8.56 -16.47
N LEU A 24 8.30 7.86 -16.49
CA LEU A 24 8.98 7.47 -17.71
C LEU A 24 8.19 6.41 -18.50
N THR A 25 7.58 5.45 -17.80
CA THR A 25 6.66 4.48 -18.43
C THR A 25 5.42 5.15 -19.00
N PHE A 26 4.91 6.19 -18.34
CA PHE A 26 3.78 7.00 -18.84
C PHE A 26 4.13 7.77 -20.12
N ILE A 27 5.32 8.40 -20.14
CA ILE A 27 5.80 9.19 -21.29
C ILE A 27 6.14 8.29 -22.48
N VAL A 28 6.87 7.19 -22.23
CA VAL A 28 7.30 6.26 -23.29
C VAL A 28 6.11 5.41 -23.80
N GLY A 29 5.15 5.10 -22.93
CA GLY A 29 3.95 4.34 -23.29
C GLY A 29 2.93 5.09 -24.12
N GLY A 30 3.13 6.41 -24.38
CA GLY A 30 2.20 7.21 -25.19
C GLY A 30 0.78 7.22 -24.65
N VAL A 31 0.61 7.17 -23.32
CA VAL A 31 -0.71 7.18 -22.69
C VAL A 31 -1.36 8.56 -22.85
N ASP A 32 -2.32 8.64 -23.77
CA ASP A 32 -3.14 9.84 -23.94
C ASP A 32 -4.03 10.05 -22.70
N LEU A 33 -3.66 11.04 -21.89
CA LEU A 33 -4.49 11.52 -20.77
C LEU A 33 -5.66 12.35 -21.30
N SER A 34 -6.50 11.77 -22.14
CA SER A 34 -7.77 12.42 -22.51
C SER A 34 -8.80 12.15 -21.42
N TRP A 35 -9.19 13.20 -20.72
CA TRP A 35 -10.30 13.14 -19.75
C TRP A 35 -11.60 13.10 -20.52
N SER A 36 -12.19 11.92 -20.67
CA SER A 36 -13.53 11.77 -21.20
C SER A 36 -14.52 11.60 -20.04
N PHE A 37 -15.51 12.48 -19.98
CA PHE A 37 -16.61 12.26 -19.03
C PHE A 37 -17.54 11.17 -19.55
N PRO A 38 -18.11 10.34 -18.66
CA PRO A 38 -19.06 9.30 -19.08
C PRO A 38 -20.31 9.96 -19.64
N VAL A 39 -20.62 9.66 -20.91
CA VAL A 39 -21.83 10.13 -21.60
C VAL A 39 -22.73 8.95 -21.86
N ILE A 40 -24.02 9.09 -21.54
CA ILE A 40 -25.01 8.05 -21.83
C ILE A 40 -25.30 8.05 -23.32
N LYS A 41 -25.00 6.92 -23.98
CA LYS A 41 -25.31 6.70 -25.38
C LYS A 41 -26.42 5.66 -25.51
N GLN A 42 -27.47 6.02 -26.22
CA GLN A 42 -28.56 5.12 -26.52
C GLN A 42 -28.18 4.22 -27.69
N LEU A 43 -27.95 2.93 -27.44
CA LEU A 43 -27.56 1.95 -28.45
C LEU A 43 -28.80 1.41 -29.22
N ALA A 44 -29.94 1.31 -28.54
CA ALA A 44 -31.21 0.91 -29.10
C ALA A 44 -32.34 1.52 -28.28
N LYS A 45 -33.60 1.38 -28.75
CA LYS A 45 -34.77 1.98 -28.06
C LYS A 45 -34.90 1.63 -26.58
N THR A 46 -34.28 0.55 -26.11
CA THR A 46 -34.36 0.07 -24.73
C THR A 46 -33.00 -0.19 -24.06
N SER A 47 -31.87 0.03 -24.74
CA SER A 47 -30.53 -0.19 -24.18
C SER A 47 -29.72 1.07 -24.17
N PHE A 48 -29.19 1.40 -23.00
CA PHE A 48 -28.25 2.50 -22.76
C PHE A 48 -26.89 1.94 -22.42
N THR A 49 -25.83 2.55 -22.94
CA THR A 49 -24.45 2.26 -22.55
C THR A 49 -23.74 3.57 -22.20
N TYR A 50 -22.65 3.46 -21.43
CA TYR A 50 -21.80 4.60 -21.15
C TYR A 50 -20.61 4.59 -22.11
N GLU A 51 -20.34 5.71 -22.76
CA GLU A 51 -19.11 5.95 -23.52
C GLU A 51 -18.22 6.93 -22.76
N GLY A 52 -16.93 6.60 -22.64
CA GLY A 52 -15.97 7.42 -21.90
C GLY A 52 -16.00 7.19 -20.39
N GLY A 53 -15.13 7.90 -19.70
CA GLY A 53 -14.92 7.74 -18.27
C GLY A 53 -14.05 6.53 -17.91
N VAL A 54 -13.72 6.41 -16.61
CA VAL A 54 -13.01 5.27 -16.04
C VAL A 54 -14.03 4.34 -15.39
N GLY A 55 -14.18 3.14 -15.95
CA GLY A 55 -15.00 2.11 -15.33
C GLY A 55 -14.30 1.52 -14.12
N ILE A 56 -14.84 1.76 -12.93
CA ILE A 56 -14.34 1.13 -11.70
C ILE A 56 -15.21 -0.10 -11.43
N PRO A 57 -14.66 -1.31 -11.52
CA PRO A 57 -15.42 -2.53 -11.24
C PRO A 57 -15.81 -2.57 -9.75
N PRO A 58 -17.05 -3.01 -9.43
CA PRO A 58 -17.53 -3.08 -8.05
C PRO A 58 -16.68 -4.00 -7.18
N GLU A 59 -16.06 -5.02 -7.77
CA GLU A 59 -15.14 -5.94 -7.10
C GLU A 59 -13.91 -5.20 -6.53
N LEU A 60 -13.38 -4.23 -7.28
CA LEU A 60 -12.25 -3.40 -6.80
C LEU A 60 -12.65 -2.56 -5.59
N ILE A 61 -13.83 -1.95 -5.62
CA ILE A 61 -14.34 -1.16 -4.49
C ILE A 61 -14.52 -2.05 -3.27
N ALA A 62 -15.19 -3.19 -3.44
CA ALA A 62 -15.42 -4.15 -2.36
C ALA A 62 -14.11 -4.65 -1.74
N LEU A 63 -13.15 -5.05 -2.57
CA LEU A 63 -11.84 -5.51 -2.13
C LEU A 63 -11.08 -4.42 -1.37
N THR A 64 -11.04 -3.22 -1.93
CA THR A 64 -10.32 -2.08 -1.33
C THR A 64 -10.91 -1.73 0.03
N LEU A 65 -12.24 -1.64 0.14
CA LEU A 65 -12.91 -1.38 1.41
C LEU A 65 -12.65 -2.49 2.43
N ALA A 66 -12.78 -3.75 2.03
CA ALA A 66 -12.57 -4.89 2.92
C ALA A 66 -11.12 -4.93 3.45
N LEU A 67 -10.13 -4.84 2.56
CA LEU A 67 -8.71 -4.86 2.95
C LEU A 67 -8.33 -3.63 3.78
N THR A 68 -8.87 -2.46 3.45
CA THR A 68 -8.58 -1.23 4.19
C THR A 68 -9.13 -1.30 5.60
N LEU A 69 -10.39 -1.67 5.78
CA LEU A 69 -11.02 -1.80 7.10
C LEU A 69 -10.33 -2.88 7.94
N TYR A 70 -10.07 -4.04 7.34
CA TYR A 70 -9.37 -5.13 7.99
C TYR A 70 -7.98 -4.70 8.49
N THR A 71 -7.16 -4.14 7.60
CA THR A 71 -5.78 -3.74 7.93
C THR A 71 -5.76 -2.57 8.91
N ALA A 72 -6.68 -1.60 8.78
CA ALA A 72 -6.79 -0.47 9.68
C ALA A 72 -7.00 -0.88 11.13
N THR A 73 -7.78 -1.94 11.37
CA THR A 73 -8.02 -2.48 12.72
C THR A 73 -6.72 -2.96 13.38
N PHE A 74 -5.89 -3.70 12.64
CA PHE A 74 -4.60 -4.18 13.16
C PHE A 74 -3.59 -3.05 13.36
N ILE A 75 -3.55 -2.09 12.43
CA ILE A 75 -2.67 -0.91 12.59
C ILE A 75 -3.09 -0.08 13.80
N ALA A 76 -4.39 0.12 14.00
CA ALA A 76 -4.90 0.84 15.16
C ALA A 76 -4.51 0.15 16.49
N GLU A 77 -4.59 -1.19 16.54
CA GLU A 77 -4.19 -1.94 17.72
C GLU A 77 -2.67 -1.89 17.95
N ASN A 78 -1.86 -1.96 16.89
CA ASN A 78 -0.41 -1.80 17.00
C ASN A 78 -0.03 -0.42 17.54
N VAL A 79 -0.72 0.64 17.08
CA VAL A 79 -0.51 2.01 17.58
C VAL A 79 -0.92 2.10 19.05
N ARG A 80 -2.07 1.55 19.41
CA ARG A 80 -2.55 1.53 20.79
C ARG A 80 -1.56 0.81 21.71
N ALA A 81 -1.13 -0.39 21.32
CA ALA A 81 -0.18 -1.19 22.07
C ALA A 81 1.18 -0.47 22.22
N GLY A 82 1.66 0.18 21.16
CA GLY A 82 2.91 0.93 21.19
C GLY A 82 2.88 2.11 22.15
N ILE A 83 1.77 2.87 22.17
CA ILE A 83 1.61 3.99 23.12
C ILE A 83 1.47 3.50 24.56
N GLN A 84 0.76 2.39 24.77
CA GLN A 84 0.59 1.78 26.09
C GLN A 84 1.87 1.09 26.58
N GLY A 85 2.70 0.59 25.67
CA GLY A 85 3.97 -0.07 25.96
C GLY A 85 5.03 0.87 26.54
N VAL A 86 4.86 2.19 26.41
CA VAL A 86 5.75 3.16 27.08
C VAL A 86 5.49 3.14 28.58
N GLY A 87 6.51 2.80 29.34
CA GLY A 87 6.45 2.61 30.80
C GLY A 87 5.85 3.83 31.53
N LYS A 88 4.99 3.56 32.52
CA LYS A 88 4.36 4.59 33.33
C LYS A 88 5.37 5.53 33.98
N GLY A 89 6.50 4.98 34.48
CA GLY A 89 7.56 5.75 35.09
C GLY A 89 8.16 6.85 34.21
N GLN A 90 8.20 6.61 32.87
CA GLN A 90 8.65 7.64 31.94
C GLN A 90 7.67 8.82 31.87
N LYS A 91 6.38 8.54 31.95
CA LYS A 91 5.32 9.59 31.99
C LYS A 91 5.34 10.36 33.28
N GLU A 92 5.51 9.68 34.42
CA GLU A 92 5.58 10.26 35.74
C GLU A 92 6.84 11.11 35.90
N ALA A 93 8.01 10.62 35.49
CA ALA A 93 9.26 11.37 35.48
C ALA A 93 9.17 12.66 34.65
N ALA A 94 8.56 12.56 33.43
CA ALA A 94 8.35 13.71 32.58
C ALA A 94 7.41 14.76 33.22
N ALA A 95 6.36 14.29 33.89
CA ALA A 95 5.46 15.19 34.65
C ALA A 95 6.14 15.85 35.82
N SER A 96 7.04 15.14 36.54
CA SER A 96 7.77 15.66 37.69
C SER A 96 8.72 16.82 37.35
N ILE A 97 9.23 16.87 36.11
CA ILE A 97 10.04 17.99 35.62
C ILE A 97 9.20 19.13 35.01
N GLY A 98 7.87 19.06 35.14
CA GLY A 98 6.95 20.13 34.76
C GLY A 98 6.54 20.14 33.31
N LEU A 99 6.74 19.05 32.54
CA LEU A 99 6.27 18.98 31.16
C LEU A 99 4.74 18.90 31.11
N THR A 100 4.15 19.67 30.23
CA THR A 100 2.71 19.59 29.93
C THR A 100 2.37 18.26 29.28
N PRO A 101 1.11 17.76 29.38
CA PRO A 101 0.71 16.48 28.75
C PRO A 101 1.02 16.38 27.26
N SER A 102 0.90 17.48 26.54
CA SER A 102 1.24 17.56 25.11
C SER A 102 2.75 17.39 24.86
N GLN A 103 3.58 18.01 25.70
CA GLN A 103 5.03 17.86 25.63
C GLN A 103 5.47 16.45 26.03
N VAL A 104 4.87 15.86 27.07
CA VAL A 104 5.09 14.46 27.46
C VAL A 104 4.79 13.52 26.28
N LEU A 105 3.65 13.72 25.61
CA LEU A 105 3.29 12.91 24.44
C LEU A 105 4.32 13.06 23.33
N LYS A 106 4.67 14.28 22.95
CA LYS A 106 5.51 14.57 21.78
C LYS A 106 6.99 14.25 22.01
N LEU A 107 7.52 14.57 23.20
CA LEU A 107 8.97 14.49 23.47
C LEU A 107 9.38 13.16 24.10
N VAL A 108 8.49 12.50 24.83
CA VAL A 108 8.82 11.30 25.60
C VAL A 108 8.12 10.06 25.04
N ILE A 109 6.79 10.12 24.88
CA ILE A 109 6.00 8.94 24.50
C ILE A 109 6.19 8.61 23.01
N MET A 110 6.01 9.59 22.12
CA MET A 110 6.05 9.37 20.68
C MET A 110 7.36 8.74 20.18
N PRO A 111 8.56 9.24 20.54
CA PRO A 111 9.81 8.65 20.07
C PRO A 111 10.00 7.19 20.52
N GLN A 112 9.53 6.87 21.73
CA GLN A 112 9.61 5.51 22.26
C GLN A 112 8.53 4.60 21.67
N ALA A 113 7.28 5.08 21.57
CA ALA A 113 6.17 4.37 20.98
C ALA A 113 6.43 4.00 19.51
N LEU A 114 6.98 4.91 18.71
CA LEU A 114 7.30 4.63 17.31
C LEU A 114 8.25 3.45 17.12
N ARG A 115 9.22 3.29 18.01
CA ARG A 115 10.13 2.13 17.98
C ARG A 115 9.39 0.80 18.21
N ILE A 116 8.29 0.83 18.96
CA ILE A 116 7.44 -0.35 19.22
C ILE A 116 6.43 -0.55 18.07
N ILE A 117 5.90 0.55 17.51
CA ILE A 117 4.85 0.54 16.49
C ILE A 117 5.38 0.12 15.11
N ILE A 118 6.55 0.63 14.71
CA ILE A 118 7.06 0.47 13.34
C ILE A 118 7.24 -1.01 12.94
N PRO A 119 7.90 -1.89 13.73
CA PRO A 119 8.12 -3.28 13.30
C PRO A 119 6.82 -4.05 13.03
N PRO A 120 5.81 -4.09 13.93
CA PRO A 120 4.58 -4.82 13.64
C PRO A 120 3.74 -4.17 12.55
N THR A 121 3.79 -2.83 12.40
CA THR A 121 3.09 -2.13 11.31
C THR A 121 3.71 -2.47 9.95
N THR A 122 5.03 -2.57 9.85
CA THR A 122 5.70 -3.03 8.63
C THR A 122 5.23 -4.44 8.24
N ASN A 123 5.10 -5.34 9.21
CA ASN A 123 4.55 -6.68 8.96
C ASN A 123 3.10 -6.64 8.45
N GLN A 124 2.28 -5.68 8.91
CA GLN A 124 0.92 -5.51 8.41
C GLN A 124 0.89 -5.09 6.94
N TYR A 125 1.80 -4.23 6.50
CA TYR A 125 1.92 -3.86 5.08
C TYR A 125 2.36 -5.05 4.21
N LEU A 126 3.30 -5.86 4.69
CA LEU A 126 3.69 -7.11 3.99
C LEU A 126 2.51 -8.09 3.91
N ASN A 127 1.75 -8.25 4.98
CA ASN A 127 0.55 -9.06 5.00
C ASN A 127 -0.53 -8.51 4.07
N LEU A 128 -0.71 -7.19 4.01
CA LEU A 128 -1.65 -6.55 3.09
C LEU A 128 -1.31 -6.88 1.63
N THR A 129 -0.02 -6.81 1.27
CA THR A 129 0.43 -7.17 -0.07
C THR A 129 0.12 -8.63 -0.40
N LYS A 130 0.34 -9.55 0.55
CA LYS A 130 -0.01 -10.97 0.37
C LYS A 130 -1.53 -11.18 0.30
N ASN A 131 -2.29 -10.49 1.14
CA ASN A 131 -3.74 -10.58 1.17
C ASN A 131 -4.41 -9.98 -0.07
N SER A 132 -3.72 -9.10 -0.82
CA SER A 132 -4.24 -8.58 -2.10
C SER A 132 -4.50 -9.71 -3.11
N SER A 133 -3.78 -10.84 -3.01
CA SER A 133 -4.00 -12.01 -3.84
C SER A 133 -5.38 -12.69 -3.64
N LEU A 134 -6.07 -12.37 -2.53
CA LEU A 134 -7.46 -12.80 -2.33
C LEU A 134 -8.42 -12.19 -3.36
N ALA A 135 -7.99 -11.16 -4.09
CA ALA A 135 -8.69 -10.62 -5.26
C ALA A 135 -9.05 -11.69 -6.29
N ALA A 136 -8.19 -12.70 -6.44
CA ALA A 136 -8.45 -13.83 -7.32
C ALA A 136 -9.73 -14.60 -6.95
N ALA A 137 -10.10 -14.67 -5.67
CA ALA A 137 -11.31 -15.35 -5.20
C ALA A 137 -12.61 -14.66 -5.64
N ILE A 138 -12.56 -13.35 -5.90
CA ILE A 138 -13.68 -12.55 -6.42
C ILE A 138 -13.55 -12.30 -7.92
N ALA A 139 -12.70 -13.07 -8.63
CA ALA A 139 -12.41 -12.95 -10.05
C ALA A 139 -11.90 -11.57 -10.50
N TYR A 140 -11.36 -10.77 -9.57
CA TYR A 140 -10.68 -9.53 -9.93
C TYR A 140 -9.26 -9.86 -10.42
N PRO A 141 -8.85 -9.37 -11.62
CA PRO A 141 -7.57 -9.70 -12.22
C PRO A 141 -6.41 -9.05 -11.46
N ASP A 142 -5.95 -9.74 -10.43
CA ASP A 142 -4.70 -9.43 -9.74
C ASP A 142 -3.52 -10.20 -10.37
N LEU A 143 -2.33 -9.98 -9.83
CA LEU A 143 -1.12 -10.62 -10.33
C LEU A 143 -1.22 -12.16 -10.27
N VAL A 144 -1.79 -12.72 -9.21
CA VAL A 144 -1.92 -14.18 -9.05
C VAL A 144 -2.91 -14.73 -10.06
N LEU A 145 -4.07 -14.12 -10.26
CA LEU A 145 -5.05 -14.56 -11.24
C LEU A 145 -4.53 -14.46 -12.66
N VAL A 146 -3.81 -13.39 -12.99
CA VAL A 146 -3.23 -13.21 -14.33
C VAL A 146 -2.12 -14.23 -14.60
N PHE A 147 -1.18 -14.40 -13.68
CA PHE A 147 -0.05 -15.32 -13.88
C PHE A 147 -0.45 -16.78 -13.65
N ALA A 148 -0.94 -17.13 -12.48
CA ALA A 148 -1.25 -18.52 -12.14
C ALA A 148 -2.55 -19.01 -12.80
N GLY A 149 -3.55 -18.14 -13.00
CA GLY A 149 -4.79 -18.50 -13.69
C GLY A 149 -4.63 -18.48 -15.20
N THR A 150 -4.37 -17.31 -15.78
CA THR A 150 -4.44 -17.12 -17.23
C THR A 150 -3.15 -17.55 -17.93
N ALA A 151 -1.99 -17.05 -17.51
CA ALA A 151 -0.74 -17.32 -18.20
C ALA A 151 -0.32 -18.78 -18.10
N MET A 152 -0.53 -19.43 -16.96
CA MET A 152 -0.23 -20.83 -16.76
C MET A 152 -1.10 -21.74 -17.65
N MET A 153 -2.40 -21.42 -17.77
CA MET A 153 -3.31 -22.19 -18.62
C MET A 153 -3.02 -22.02 -20.12
N GLN A 154 -2.58 -20.83 -20.53
CA GLN A 154 -2.30 -20.55 -21.95
C GLN A 154 -0.95 -21.09 -22.41
N THR A 155 0.08 -21.07 -21.54
CA THR A 155 1.45 -21.44 -21.93
C THR A 155 1.85 -22.86 -21.54
N GLY A 156 1.17 -23.47 -20.57
CA GLY A 156 1.53 -24.77 -19.99
C GLY A 156 2.83 -24.79 -19.16
N ARG A 157 3.48 -23.62 -18.95
CA ARG A 157 4.76 -23.47 -18.26
C ARG A 157 4.58 -23.20 -16.77
N ALA A 158 4.05 -24.19 -16.06
CA ALA A 158 3.65 -24.03 -14.66
C ALA A 158 4.82 -23.64 -13.74
N ILE A 159 5.98 -24.26 -13.90
CA ILE A 159 7.13 -24.05 -13.00
C ILE A 159 7.67 -22.62 -13.12
N GLU A 160 7.84 -22.13 -14.35
CA GLU A 160 8.37 -20.80 -14.63
C GLU A 160 7.43 -19.70 -14.10
N ILE A 161 6.13 -19.87 -14.33
CA ILE A 161 5.12 -18.90 -13.90
C ILE A 161 4.98 -18.87 -12.37
N VAL A 162 4.97 -20.03 -11.73
CA VAL A 162 4.95 -20.11 -10.26
C VAL A 162 6.21 -19.47 -9.68
N ALA A 163 7.39 -19.73 -10.26
CA ALA A 163 8.63 -19.09 -9.81
C ALA A 163 8.60 -17.57 -9.92
N ILE A 164 8.10 -17.02 -11.04
CA ILE A 164 7.94 -15.57 -11.23
C ILE A 164 6.95 -15.00 -10.21
N THR A 165 5.80 -15.66 -10.04
CA THR A 165 4.78 -15.21 -9.07
C THR A 165 5.33 -15.22 -7.65
N MET A 166 6.05 -16.27 -7.26
CA MET A 166 6.68 -16.32 -5.93
C MET A 166 7.76 -15.26 -5.76
N ALA A 167 8.58 -15.00 -6.78
CA ALA A 167 9.62 -13.98 -6.73
C ALA A 167 9.06 -12.55 -6.55
N THR A 168 7.84 -12.28 -7.01
CA THR A 168 7.19 -10.98 -6.83
C THR A 168 6.58 -10.79 -5.44
N TYR A 169 6.32 -11.90 -4.70
CA TYR A 169 5.76 -11.86 -3.34
C TYR A 169 6.81 -12.02 -2.23
N LEU A 170 8.06 -12.33 -2.57
CA LEU A 170 9.20 -12.43 -1.65
C LEU A 170 9.84 -11.06 -1.40
#